data_a69a4466b1bcd38f418798b985f367eb
#
_entry.id   a69a4466b1bcd38f418798b985f367eb
#
_cell.length_a   1.000
_cell.length_b   1.000
_cell.length_c   1.000
_cell.angle_alpha   90.00
_cell.angle_beta   90.00
_cell.angle_gamma   90.00
#
_symmetry.space_group_name_H-M   'P 1'
#
loop_
_entity.id
_entity.type
_entity.pdbx_description
1 polymer ?
#
loop_
_entity_poly.entity_id
_entity_poly.type
_entity_poly.pdbx_seq_one_letter_code
_entity_poly.pdbx_strand_id
1 'polypeptide(L)'
;LMNNDIIFIPVRENTVELNGTVRNASIYELKTGEGINEILNYSGGLNANSSSLAVINRIKPLTERGINETYSRYLTSFDISKSMTSSKEVYSVKKGEYLYAIAKKFNVSVNEIKSWNKLSSNNLKIGQKLEIYNKDFELLDGDIVSFSAIPEKILNSVSIIGSVNRPGT
;
A
#
# COMPACT_ATOMS: atom_id res chain seq x y z
N LEU A 1 -33.44 -16.68 -12.47
CA LEU A 1 -33.30 -16.33 -13.89
C LEU A 1 -34.63 -16.59 -14.58
N MET A 2 -35.09 -15.60 -15.31
CA MET A 2 -36.31 -15.71 -16.12
C MET A 2 -35.93 -16.02 -17.56
N ASN A 3 -36.94 -16.47 -18.36
CA ASN A 3 -36.74 -16.69 -19.81
C ASN A 3 -36.39 -15.34 -20.46
N ASN A 4 -35.25 -15.28 -21.18
CA ASN A 4 -34.66 -14.11 -21.82
C ASN A 4 -33.75 -13.25 -20.94
N ASP A 5 -33.39 -13.68 -19.73
CA ASP A 5 -32.32 -13.00 -18.98
C ASP A 5 -30.97 -13.14 -19.69
N ILE A 6 -30.27 -12.02 -19.87
CA ILE A 6 -28.94 -11.99 -20.45
C ILE A 6 -27.95 -11.87 -19.28
N ILE A 7 -27.08 -12.87 -19.10
CA ILE A 7 -25.98 -12.81 -18.16
C ILE A 7 -24.77 -12.26 -18.91
N PHE A 8 -24.33 -11.07 -18.52
CA PHE A 8 -23.08 -10.49 -19.01
C PHE A 8 -21.96 -10.82 -18.02
N ILE A 9 -20.93 -11.53 -18.49
CA ILE A 9 -19.72 -11.79 -17.73
C ILE A 9 -18.64 -10.85 -18.30
N PRO A 10 -18.22 -9.81 -17.53
CA PRO A 10 -17.20 -8.88 -18.00
C PRO A 10 -15.84 -9.58 -18.12
N VAL A 11 -14.92 -8.92 -18.82
CA VAL A 11 -13.51 -9.33 -18.85
C VAL A 11 -12.95 -9.17 -17.44
N ARG A 12 -12.17 -10.16 -16.99
CA ARG A 12 -11.46 -10.13 -15.72
C ARG A 12 -10.53 -8.91 -15.63
N GLU A 13 -10.64 -8.15 -14.56
CA GLU A 13 -9.76 -7.03 -14.22
C GLU A 13 -8.56 -7.48 -13.37
N ASN A 14 -7.97 -6.57 -12.59
CA ASN A 14 -6.83 -6.86 -11.73
C ASN A 14 -7.20 -7.84 -10.62
N THR A 15 -6.51 -8.95 -10.50
CA THR A 15 -6.69 -9.88 -9.37
C THR A 15 -5.57 -9.73 -8.37
N VAL A 16 -5.95 -9.59 -7.11
CA VAL A 16 -5.06 -9.40 -5.98
C VAL A 16 -5.35 -10.45 -4.91
N GLU A 17 -4.32 -11.11 -4.43
CA GLU A 17 -4.42 -12.04 -3.33
C GLU A 17 -4.23 -11.30 -2.01
N LEU A 18 -5.18 -11.45 -1.08
CA LEU A 18 -5.14 -10.84 0.25
C LEU A 18 -5.00 -11.92 1.33
N ASN A 19 -3.95 -11.83 2.14
CA ASN A 19 -3.57 -12.82 3.13
C ASN A 19 -3.31 -12.22 4.52
N GLY A 20 -3.20 -13.10 5.51
CA GLY A 20 -2.78 -12.77 6.87
C GLY A 20 -3.94 -12.38 7.79
N THR A 21 -3.71 -11.39 8.65
CA THR A 21 -4.66 -10.99 9.71
C THR A 21 -5.78 -10.08 9.22
N VAL A 22 -6.52 -10.55 8.22
CA VAL A 22 -7.70 -9.92 7.62
C VAL A 22 -8.94 -10.76 7.92
N ARG A 23 -10.13 -10.17 7.83
CA ARG A 23 -11.37 -10.92 8.14
C ARG A 23 -11.67 -11.99 7.11
N ASN A 24 -11.50 -11.69 5.84
CA ASN A 24 -11.69 -12.64 4.76
C ASN A 24 -10.46 -12.62 3.84
N ALA A 25 -9.54 -13.56 4.06
CA ALA A 25 -8.42 -13.80 3.17
C ALA A 25 -8.91 -14.51 1.90
N SER A 26 -8.66 -13.93 0.74
CA SER A 26 -9.12 -14.47 -0.56
C SER A 26 -8.40 -13.77 -1.73
N ILE A 27 -8.74 -14.19 -2.94
CA ILE A 27 -8.40 -13.47 -4.16
C ILE A 27 -9.57 -12.53 -4.48
N TYR A 28 -9.26 -11.26 -4.69
CA TYR A 28 -10.21 -10.21 -5.02
C TYR A 28 -9.94 -9.69 -6.43
N GLU A 29 -11.01 -9.35 -7.13
CA GLU A 29 -10.94 -8.63 -8.39
C GLU A 29 -11.15 -7.14 -8.13
N LEU A 30 -10.17 -6.33 -8.53
CA LEU A 30 -10.15 -4.89 -8.32
C LEU A 30 -10.21 -4.17 -9.66
N LYS A 31 -10.93 -3.06 -9.70
CA LYS A 31 -10.91 -2.15 -10.85
C LYS A 31 -9.58 -1.42 -10.93
N THR A 32 -9.24 -0.98 -12.13
CA THR A 32 -8.07 -0.12 -12.34
C THR A 32 -8.16 1.14 -11.47
N GLY A 33 -7.12 1.40 -10.67
CA GLY A 33 -7.04 2.53 -9.74
C GLY A 33 -7.54 2.24 -8.33
N GLU A 34 -8.16 1.08 -8.08
CA GLU A 34 -8.48 0.63 -6.73
C GLU A 34 -7.21 0.16 -5.99
N GLY A 35 -7.19 0.33 -4.68
CA GLY A 35 -6.03 0.10 -3.86
C GLY A 35 -6.31 -0.71 -2.59
N ILE A 36 -5.45 -0.48 -1.59
CA ILE A 36 -5.53 -1.20 -0.32
C ILE A 36 -6.82 -0.89 0.44
N ASN A 37 -7.34 0.33 0.38
CA ASN A 37 -8.57 0.69 1.07
C ASN A 37 -9.77 -0.08 0.52
N GLU A 38 -9.88 -0.19 -0.81
CA GLU A 38 -10.96 -0.92 -1.47
C GLU A 38 -10.91 -2.41 -1.14
N ILE A 39 -9.72 -3.05 -1.25
CA ILE A 39 -9.61 -4.48 -0.94
C ILE A 39 -9.92 -4.77 0.55
N LEU A 40 -9.54 -3.87 1.45
CA LEU A 40 -9.90 -3.98 2.86
C LEU A 40 -11.41 -3.82 3.09
N ASN A 41 -12.08 -2.92 2.36
CA ASN A 41 -13.53 -2.80 2.41
C ASN A 41 -14.22 -4.08 1.93
N TYR A 42 -13.77 -4.67 0.83
CA TYR A 42 -14.31 -5.92 0.28
C TYR A 42 -14.08 -7.12 1.21
N SER A 43 -12.94 -7.16 1.88
CA SER A 43 -12.61 -8.24 2.83
C SER A 43 -13.26 -8.08 4.20
N GLY A 44 -13.94 -6.97 4.46
CA GLY A 44 -14.52 -6.63 5.77
C GLY A 44 -13.50 -6.05 6.76
N GLY A 45 -12.27 -5.77 6.34
CA GLY A 45 -11.23 -5.10 7.12
C GLY A 45 -10.25 -6.04 7.81
N LEU A 46 -9.46 -5.45 8.69
CA LEU A 46 -8.45 -6.14 9.48
C LEU A 46 -9.04 -6.81 10.73
N ASN A 47 -8.36 -7.85 11.21
CA ASN A 47 -8.57 -8.40 12.54
C ASN A 47 -8.03 -7.44 13.61
N ALA A 48 -8.54 -7.54 14.84
CA ALA A 48 -8.16 -6.63 15.94
C ALA A 48 -6.65 -6.67 16.29
N ASN A 49 -6.01 -7.80 16.04
CA ASN A 49 -4.56 -8.00 16.28
C ASN A 49 -3.68 -7.74 15.06
N SER A 50 -4.23 -7.16 13.99
CA SER A 50 -3.47 -6.90 12.77
C SER A 50 -2.55 -5.68 12.93
N SER A 51 -1.34 -5.79 12.36
CA SER A 51 -0.47 -4.63 12.12
C SER A 51 -1.09 -3.71 11.07
N SER A 52 -0.79 -2.41 11.15
CA SER A 52 -1.14 -1.45 10.09
C SER A 52 -0.24 -1.52 8.86
N LEU A 53 0.84 -2.32 8.91
CA LEU A 53 1.80 -2.44 7.83
C LEU A 53 1.37 -3.55 6.86
N ALA A 54 0.96 -3.16 5.66
CA ALA A 54 0.78 -4.07 4.54
C ALA A 54 2.14 -4.37 3.89
N VAL A 55 2.42 -5.63 3.64
CA VAL A 55 3.54 -6.08 2.81
C VAL A 55 2.98 -6.52 1.47
N ILE A 56 3.43 -5.92 0.39
CA ILE A 56 2.97 -6.19 -0.97
C ILE A 56 4.10 -6.87 -1.75
N ASN A 57 3.83 -8.07 -2.24
CA ASN A 57 4.70 -8.82 -3.13
C ASN A 57 4.21 -8.59 -4.57
N ARG A 58 4.90 -7.72 -5.30
CA ARG A 58 4.51 -7.22 -6.62
C ARG A 58 5.36 -7.83 -7.73
N ILE A 59 4.72 -8.10 -8.86
CA ILE A 59 5.41 -8.54 -10.08
C ILE A 59 6.15 -7.35 -10.70
N LYS A 60 7.43 -7.55 -11.04
CA LYS A 60 8.20 -6.54 -11.78
C LYS A 60 7.63 -6.34 -13.19
N PRO A 61 7.50 -5.10 -13.68
CA PRO A 61 7.16 -4.85 -15.06
C PRO A 61 8.14 -5.55 -16.02
N LEU A 62 7.67 -5.97 -17.19
CA LEU A 62 8.52 -6.66 -18.19
C LEU A 62 9.76 -5.84 -18.57
N THR A 63 9.61 -4.51 -18.61
CA THR A 63 10.70 -3.57 -18.93
C THR A 63 11.82 -3.52 -17.87
N GLU A 64 11.53 -3.99 -16.65
CA GLU A 64 12.46 -3.98 -15.52
C GLU A 64 13.05 -5.36 -15.22
N ARG A 65 12.66 -6.40 -16.00
CA ARG A 65 13.18 -7.76 -15.81
C ARG A 65 14.47 -7.94 -16.60
N GLY A 66 15.56 -8.28 -15.92
CA GLY A 66 16.82 -8.67 -16.56
C GLY A 66 16.71 -10.02 -17.27
N ILE A 67 17.52 -10.21 -18.34
CA ILE A 67 17.52 -11.42 -19.18
C ILE A 67 17.82 -12.70 -18.36
N ASN A 68 18.54 -12.57 -17.25
CA ASN A 68 18.94 -13.67 -16.36
C ASN A 68 18.32 -13.55 -14.96
N GLU A 69 17.25 -12.76 -14.78
CA GLU A 69 16.67 -12.52 -13.46
C GLU A 69 15.78 -13.69 -13.06
N THR A 70 16.20 -14.43 -12.03
CA THR A 70 15.45 -15.58 -11.48
C THR A 70 14.18 -15.14 -10.74
N TYR A 71 14.13 -13.87 -10.29
CA TYR A 71 13.02 -13.35 -9.50
C TYR A 71 12.31 -12.22 -10.24
N SER A 72 11.07 -12.47 -10.62
CA SER A 72 10.21 -11.47 -11.27
C SER A 72 9.37 -10.65 -10.29
N ARG A 73 9.62 -10.76 -8.99
CA ARG A 73 8.85 -10.10 -7.92
C ARG A 73 9.75 -9.31 -6.98
N TYR A 74 9.20 -8.27 -6.37
CA TYR A 74 9.84 -7.52 -5.29
C TYR A 74 8.85 -7.23 -4.16
N LEU A 75 9.38 -6.99 -2.96
CA LEU A 75 8.59 -6.62 -1.80
C LEU A 75 8.59 -5.11 -1.63
N THR A 76 7.43 -4.57 -1.39
CA THR A 76 7.24 -3.19 -0.91
C THR A 76 6.32 -3.19 0.29
N SER A 77 6.22 -2.09 1.01
CA SER A 77 5.35 -1.98 2.17
C SER A 77 4.60 -0.66 2.17
N PHE A 78 3.41 -0.68 2.74
CA PHE A 78 2.54 0.47 2.87
C PHE A 78 1.89 0.49 4.25
N ASP A 79 1.99 1.61 4.96
CA ASP A 79 1.35 1.79 6.26
C ASP A 79 -0.04 2.39 6.07
N ILE A 80 -1.06 1.55 6.26
CA ILE A 80 -2.46 1.94 6.07
C ILE A 80 -2.95 2.94 7.10
N SER A 81 -2.28 3.08 8.26
CA SER A 81 -2.67 4.08 9.26
C SER A 81 -2.62 5.50 8.70
N LYS A 82 -1.78 5.72 7.69
CA LYS A 82 -1.65 6.99 6.99
C LYS A 82 -2.72 7.21 5.92
N SER A 83 -3.33 6.14 5.41
CA SER A 83 -4.33 6.18 4.34
C SER A 83 -5.76 6.12 4.88
N MET A 84 -6.00 5.43 5.98
CA MET A 84 -7.32 5.36 6.63
C MET A 84 -7.86 6.70 7.12
N THR A 85 -6.97 7.66 7.33
CA THR A 85 -7.34 9.05 7.42
C THR A 85 -7.25 9.62 6.01
N SER A 86 -8.35 9.76 5.29
CA SER A 86 -8.47 10.65 4.11
C SER A 86 -8.26 12.10 4.57
N SER A 87 -7.29 12.29 5.45
CA SER A 87 -6.98 13.55 6.09
C SER A 87 -6.00 14.30 5.19
N LYS A 88 -6.51 15.37 4.67
CA LYS A 88 -5.73 16.50 4.21
C LYS A 88 -4.68 16.85 5.27
N GLU A 89 -3.42 16.53 5.00
CA GLU A 89 -2.30 16.95 5.82
C GLU A 89 -1.85 18.35 5.35
N VAL A 90 -1.70 19.28 6.28
CA VAL A 90 -1.13 20.60 5.97
C VAL A 90 0.35 20.54 6.30
N TYR A 91 1.18 20.44 5.27
CA TYR A 91 2.62 20.41 5.38
C TYR A 91 3.23 21.80 5.23
N SER A 92 4.13 22.20 6.14
CA SER A 92 4.88 23.47 6.03
C SER A 92 6.27 23.22 5.43
N VAL A 93 6.55 23.85 4.30
CA VAL A 93 7.82 23.72 3.56
C VAL A 93 8.99 24.19 4.42
N LYS A 94 10.00 23.33 4.59
CA LYS A 94 11.22 23.64 5.37
C LYS A 94 12.31 24.23 4.48
N LYS A 95 13.32 24.84 5.08
CA LYS A 95 14.49 25.39 4.38
C LYS A 95 15.21 24.28 3.60
N GLY A 96 15.45 24.51 2.32
CA GLY A 96 16.16 23.58 1.44
C GLY A 96 15.29 22.49 0.82
N GLU A 97 13.99 22.44 1.13
CA GLU A 97 13.09 21.48 0.49
C GLU A 97 12.60 22.02 -0.86
N TYR A 98 12.43 21.10 -1.80
CA TYR A 98 11.87 21.35 -3.12
C TYR A 98 10.73 20.37 -3.40
N LEU A 99 9.86 20.75 -4.32
CA LEU A 99 8.57 20.07 -4.55
C LEU A 99 8.71 18.57 -4.82
N TYR A 100 9.76 18.15 -5.56
CA TYR A 100 10.02 16.72 -5.83
C TYR A 100 10.39 15.94 -4.55
N ALA A 101 11.19 16.53 -3.64
CA ALA A 101 11.56 15.88 -2.39
C ALA A 101 10.34 15.70 -1.48
N ILE A 102 9.44 16.69 -1.44
CA ILE A 102 8.18 16.62 -0.72
C ILE A 102 7.26 15.55 -1.35
N ALA A 103 7.14 15.53 -2.66
CA ALA A 103 6.36 14.53 -3.38
C ALA A 103 6.83 13.11 -3.06
N LYS A 104 8.15 12.87 -3.10
CA LYS A 104 8.75 11.58 -2.72
C LYS A 104 8.48 11.20 -1.26
N LYS A 105 8.56 12.18 -0.35
CA LYS A 105 8.31 11.96 1.09
C LYS A 105 6.90 11.49 1.37
N PHE A 106 5.91 12.00 0.63
CA PHE A 106 4.49 11.66 0.80
C PHE A 106 3.98 10.61 -0.19
N ASN A 107 4.87 10.03 -0.99
CA ASN A 107 4.54 9.03 -2.01
C ASN A 107 3.45 9.50 -3.00
N VAL A 108 3.55 10.77 -3.42
CA VAL A 108 2.65 11.39 -4.38
C VAL A 108 3.44 12.02 -5.52
N SER A 109 2.81 12.30 -6.64
CA SER A 109 3.48 12.98 -7.76
C SER A 109 3.56 14.50 -7.53
N VAL A 110 4.54 15.12 -8.17
CA VAL A 110 4.66 16.60 -8.20
C VAL A 110 3.39 17.25 -8.78
N ASN A 111 2.79 16.62 -9.79
CA ASN A 111 1.57 17.14 -10.43
C ASN A 111 0.37 17.08 -9.49
N GLU A 112 0.24 16.05 -8.66
CA GLU A 112 -0.80 15.96 -7.64
C GLU A 112 -0.67 17.10 -6.63
N ILE A 113 0.53 17.31 -6.06
CA ILE A 113 0.74 18.44 -5.13
C ILE A 113 0.41 19.78 -5.79
N LYS A 114 0.82 19.97 -7.04
CA LYS A 114 0.51 21.20 -7.79
C LYS A 114 -0.99 21.38 -7.98
N SER A 115 -1.70 20.33 -8.36
CA SER A 115 -3.15 20.35 -8.57
C SER A 115 -3.90 20.70 -7.28
N TRP A 116 -3.58 20.03 -6.18
CA TRP A 116 -4.22 20.26 -4.89
C TRP A 116 -4.01 21.67 -4.37
N ASN A 117 -2.83 22.23 -4.60
CA ASN A 117 -2.42 23.55 -4.09
C ASN A 117 -2.50 24.66 -5.14
N LYS A 118 -3.03 24.39 -6.34
CA LYS A 118 -3.13 25.34 -7.45
C LYS A 118 -1.79 26.01 -7.79
N LEU A 119 -0.69 25.26 -7.73
CA LEU A 119 0.64 25.80 -8.00
C LEU A 119 0.90 25.87 -9.52
N SER A 120 1.28 27.04 -10.00
CA SER A 120 1.67 27.27 -11.40
C SER A 120 3.12 26.87 -11.69
N SER A 121 3.98 26.83 -10.67
CA SER A 121 5.41 26.50 -10.78
C SER A 121 5.85 25.51 -9.70
N ASN A 122 7.10 25.05 -9.79
CA ASN A 122 7.71 24.16 -8.78
C ASN A 122 8.37 24.95 -7.64
N ASN A 123 8.38 26.29 -7.71
CA ASN A 123 9.02 27.14 -6.72
C ASN A 123 8.18 27.19 -5.45
N LEU A 124 8.83 26.91 -4.33
CA LEU A 124 8.21 26.95 -3.01
C LEU A 124 8.87 28.03 -2.14
N LYS A 125 8.08 28.62 -1.25
CA LYS A 125 8.59 29.52 -0.23
C LYS A 125 8.76 28.77 1.09
N ILE A 126 9.80 29.09 1.86
CA ILE A 126 9.97 28.56 3.22
C ILE A 126 8.75 28.96 4.06
N GLY A 127 8.19 28.01 4.79
CA GLY A 127 6.97 28.19 5.57
C GLY A 127 5.67 28.15 4.76
N GLN A 128 5.74 27.96 3.43
CA GLN A 128 4.55 27.77 2.62
C GLN A 128 3.79 26.53 3.07
N LYS A 129 2.49 26.67 3.29
CA LYS A 129 1.62 25.55 3.63
C LYS A 129 1.16 24.86 2.35
N LEU A 130 1.37 23.55 2.29
CA LEU A 130 0.92 22.69 1.22
C LEU A 130 -0.13 21.73 1.76
N GLU A 131 -1.23 21.60 1.04
CA GLU A 131 -2.23 20.58 1.27
C GLU A 131 -1.77 19.31 0.56
N ILE A 132 -1.53 18.27 1.34
CA ILE A 132 -1.15 16.94 0.86
C ILE A 132 -2.29 15.98 1.19
N TYR A 133 -2.76 15.27 0.17
CA TYR A 133 -3.76 14.23 0.37
C TYR A 133 -3.04 12.88 0.33
N ASN A 134 -3.26 12.07 1.34
CA ASN A 134 -2.73 10.72 1.34
C ASN A 134 -3.42 9.93 0.22
N LYS A 135 -2.62 9.45 -0.70
CA LYS A 135 -3.10 8.57 -1.77
C LYS A 135 -3.11 7.14 -1.26
N ASP A 136 -4.18 6.43 -1.58
CA ASP A 136 -4.20 4.99 -1.38
C ASP A 136 -3.09 4.32 -2.21
N PHE A 137 -2.63 3.18 -1.75
CA PHE A 137 -1.64 2.38 -2.49
C PHE A 137 -2.38 1.56 -3.55
N GLU A 138 -2.26 1.98 -4.80
CA GLU A 138 -2.86 1.29 -5.94
C GLU A 138 -2.31 -0.13 -6.06
N LEU A 139 -3.22 -1.10 -6.18
CA LEU A 139 -2.88 -2.50 -6.36
C LEU A 139 -2.95 -2.89 -7.83
N LEU A 140 -2.03 -3.73 -8.25
CA LEU A 140 -1.89 -4.18 -9.62
C LEU A 140 -2.20 -5.67 -9.75
N ASP A 141 -2.50 -6.10 -10.97
CA ASP A 141 -2.76 -7.51 -11.25
C ASP A 141 -1.61 -8.41 -10.79
N GLY A 142 -1.95 -9.47 -10.06
CA GLY A 142 -1.01 -10.42 -9.51
C GLY A 142 -0.30 -9.95 -8.22
N ASP A 143 -0.66 -8.81 -7.62
CA ASP A 143 -0.15 -8.43 -6.30
C ASP A 143 -0.61 -9.43 -5.23
N ILE A 144 0.27 -9.69 -4.27
CA ILE A 144 -0.04 -10.44 -3.05
C ILE A 144 0.14 -9.50 -1.87
N VAL A 145 -0.95 -9.18 -1.19
CA VAL A 145 -0.99 -8.27 -0.03
C VAL A 145 -1.09 -9.11 1.23
N SER A 146 -0.21 -8.86 2.19
CA SER A 146 -0.19 -9.60 3.45
C SER A 146 -0.13 -8.66 4.65
N PHE A 147 -0.97 -8.94 5.66
CA PHE A 147 -0.94 -8.28 6.95
C PHE A 147 -0.49 -9.24 8.03
N SER A 148 0.51 -8.86 8.82
CA SER A 148 0.99 -9.64 9.95
C SER A 148 0.22 -9.30 11.22
N ALA A 149 0.18 -10.24 12.17
CA ALA A 149 -0.25 -9.92 13.52
C ALA A 149 0.72 -8.95 14.20
N ILE A 150 0.20 -8.11 15.10
CA ILE A 150 1.05 -7.34 16.02
C ILE A 150 1.76 -8.37 16.91
N PRO A 151 3.13 -8.37 16.94
CA PRO A 151 3.83 -9.30 17.80
C PRO A 151 3.49 -9.03 19.28
N GLU A 152 3.23 -10.09 20.02
CA GLU A 152 3.13 -9.97 21.47
C GLU A 152 4.44 -9.41 22.02
N LYS A 153 4.36 -8.24 22.67
CA LYS A 153 5.51 -7.60 23.25
C LYS A 153 5.87 -8.30 24.56
N ILE A 154 6.74 -9.29 24.48
CA ILE A 154 7.35 -9.87 25.68
C ILE A 154 8.47 -8.92 26.10
N LEU A 155 8.25 -8.19 27.19
CA LEU A 155 9.24 -7.29 27.77
C LEU A 155 10.41 -8.11 28.35
N ASN A 156 11.66 -7.71 28.03
CA ASN A 156 12.88 -8.28 28.58
C ASN A 156 13.10 -9.78 28.26
N SER A 157 12.62 -10.28 27.14
CA SER A 157 12.93 -11.63 26.69
C SER A 157 13.61 -11.64 25.33
N VAL A 158 14.49 -12.62 25.13
CA VAL A 158 15.12 -12.93 23.84
C VAL A 158 14.77 -14.36 23.50
N SER A 159 14.15 -14.60 22.36
CA SER A 159 13.86 -15.96 21.87
C SER A 159 14.94 -16.40 20.91
N ILE A 160 15.56 -17.56 21.17
CA ILE A 160 16.54 -18.19 20.30
C ILE A 160 15.91 -19.45 19.73
N ILE A 161 15.72 -19.50 18.41
CA ILE A 161 15.09 -20.61 17.70
C ILE A 161 16.06 -21.11 16.63
N GLY A 162 16.21 -22.42 16.53
CA GLY A 162 17.03 -23.06 15.51
C GLY A 162 18.01 -24.09 16.06
N SER A 163 19.08 -24.37 15.31
CA SER A 163 20.15 -25.30 15.72
C SER A 163 21.06 -24.66 16.76
N VAL A 164 20.60 -24.61 17.99
CA VAL A 164 21.35 -24.08 19.16
C VAL A 164 21.47 -25.16 20.22
N ASN A 165 22.59 -25.18 20.94
CA ASN A 165 22.84 -26.20 21.97
C ASN A 165 21.84 -26.14 23.13
N ARG A 166 21.31 -24.95 23.44
CA ARG A 166 20.30 -24.73 24.49
C ARG A 166 19.35 -23.62 24.02
N PRO A 167 18.26 -23.95 23.33
CA PRO A 167 17.23 -22.97 23.00
C PRO A 167 16.51 -22.52 24.28
N GLY A 168 16.09 -21.28 24.33
CA GLY A 168 15.36 -20.72 25.46
C GLY A 168 14.72 -19.39 25.12
N THR A 169 13.84 -18.95 26.00
CA THR A 169 13.20 -17.63 25.99
C THR A 169 13.66 -16.81 27.18
#